data_48676933336656d8c84f7feb46b4bbb9
#
_entry.id   48676933336656d8c84f7feb46b4bbb9
#
_cell.length_a   1.000
_cell.length_b   1.000
_cell.length_c   1.000
_cell.angle_alpha   90.00
_cell.angle_beta   90.00
_cell.angle_gamma   90.00
#
_symmetry.space_group_name_H-M   'P 1'
#
loop_
_entity.id
_entity.type
_entity.pdbx_description
1 polymer ?
#
loop_
_entity_poly.entity_id
_entity_poly.type
_entity_poly.pdbx_seq_one_letter_code
_entity_poly.pdbx_strand_id
1 'polypeptide(L)'
;MNIIKNLFILMSMFASFAVGPSEVLFLIQSEEGKYYHQAGRNLREDLIKESFILPPEYRINVHMINTLFSNNNTNNNYNPGEWAILNVIHQLVMQQKYHQLINDNTRWIAFCAHNTHIKLNKLMTELSKENHKQIQYFGYTLHDPEPTIVHHFAFFENPDWFPYPMLQAGVIFSKALFERIANVLPYHYQHRHLCNSNSNQQHSTHSEFSIDAAHELARFIYDNVQIIEETAAKHAVTKVLKNDNLSLPVNAKQTSAAASSDTSKIIENVVKKRYLMKMRKIIMKKAAYICPKAKWNGSLDNNKCAMHAQPSYTMQCIPIKREEVYFAVKTCSKYYNDRLEVIQNTWAQYAKHIKYFSDVADVKVPTIDTGVPNADTGHCTKTLAILQLALKDIEQINRQKQQYWPANQPNIIRWLFLADDDTLLSVSGVCQILGCFNSSHQIYLGERYGYRLHALDGFNYITGGGGIAFSLPTLRLIINHCKCPSPSAPDDMILGSCLHSLQLRTVHSMRFHQARPHDYAPELLQLEAPISFHKFWQLDPLEVYQKWFLTADQNMLTEEIAFKLEKGATTLSLKSRRSLSETKTLTLNHMKVPVVAAATLHHNNKRHIDL
;
A
#
# COMPACT_ATOMS: atom_id res chain seq x y z
N MET A 1 -18.30 39.77 -32.14
CA MET A 1 -19.34 38.70 -32.26
C MET A 1 -18.84 37.31 -31.82
N ASN A 2 -17.60 36.92 -32.12
CA ASN A 2 -17.07 35.62 -31.68
C ASN A 2 -16.82 35.50 -30.15
N ILE A 3 -16.44 36.59 -29.48
CA ILE A 3 -16.21 36.58 -28.01
C ILE A 3 -17.53 36.40 -27.28
N ILE A 4 -18.62 37.02 -27.72
CA ILE A 4 -19.95 36.90 -27.11
C ILE A 4 -20.53 35.49 -27.37
N LYS A 5 -20.32 34.90 -28.56
CA LYS A 5 -20.69 33.50 -28.83
C LYS A 5 -19.92 32.51 -27.96
N ASN A 6 -18.61 32.74 -27.78
CA ASN A 6 -17.82 31.90 -26.89
C ASN A 6 -18.22 32.07 -25.42
N LEU A 7 -18.58 33.30 -24.99
CA LEU A 7 -19.12 33.54 -23.66
C LEU A 7 -20.48 32.85 -23.45
N PHE A 8 -21.36 32.89 -24.47
CA PHE A 8 -22.67 32.22 -24.42
C PHE A 8 -22.55 30.70 -24.43
N ILE A 9 -21.61 30.14 -25.18
CA ILE A 9 -21.29 28.71 -25.16
C ILE A 9 -20.68 28.31 -23.79
N LEU A 10 -19.78 29.12 -23.24
CA LEU A 10 -19.29 28.98 -21.88
C LEU A 10 -20.44 29.02 -20.85
N MET A 11 -21.27 30.07 -20.89
CA MET A 11 -22.41 30.21 -19.96
C MET A 11 -23.44 29.08 -20.10
N SER A 12 -23.68 28.57 -21.31
CA SER A 12 -24.56 27.42 -21.52
C SER A 12 -23.96 26.11 -21.04
N MET A 13 -22.64 25.96 -21.05
CA MET A 13 -21.94 24.86 -20.37
C MET A 13 -22.06 24.95 -18.84
N PHE A 14 -22.06 26.17 -18.26
CA PHE A 14 -22.19 26.39 -16.82
C PHE A 14 -23.62 26.16 -16.30
N ALA A 15 -24.63 26.44 -17.08
CA ALA A 15 -26.02 26.20 -16.70
C ALA A 15 -26.36 24.69 -16.54
N SER A 16 -25.44 23.79 -16.95
CA SER A 16 -25.66 22.33 -16.87
C SER A 16 -25.03 21.63 -15.66
N PHE A 17 -24.18 22.31 -14.87
CA PHE A 17 -23.54 21.69 -13.70
C PHE A 17 -24.24 22.10 -12.40
N ALA A 18 -24.94 21.14 -11.75
CA ALA A 18 -25.45 21.31 -10.40
C ALA A 18 -24.33 21.26 -9.33
N VAL A 19 -23.11 20.80 -9.70
CA VAL A 19 -21.89 20.80 -8.87
C VAL A 19 -20.76 21.42 -9.69
N GLY A 20 -20.16 22.50 -9.16
CA GLY A 20 -18.97 23.14 -9.73
C GLY A 20 -17.66 22.58 -9.18
N PRO A 21 -16.52 22.75 -9.88
CA PRO A 21 -15.20 22.29 -9.39
C PRO A 21 -14.79 22.87 -8.04
N SER A 22 -15.19 24.12 -7.73
CA SER A 22 -14.94 24.78 -6.44
C SER A 22 -15.68 24.13 -5.25
N GLU A 23 -16.68 23.32 -5.54
CA GLU A 23 -17.46 22.59 -4.53
C GLU A 23 -16.88 21.21 -4.17
N VAL A 24 -15.76 20.82 -4.83
CA VAL A 24 -15.03 19.58 -4.58
C VAL A 24 -13.63 19.90 -4.06
N LEU A 25 -13.32 19.40 -2.87
CA LEU A 25 -11.96 19.42 -2.33
C LEU A 25 -11.21 18.18 -2.83
N PHE A 26 -10.12 18.36 -3.55
CA PHE A 26 -9.24 17.27 -3.98
C PHE A 26 -8.01 17.19 -3.06
N LEU A 27 -7.78 16.03 -2.47
CA LEU A 27 -6.64 15.70 -1.64
C LEU A 27 -5.82 14.63 -2.36
N ILE A 28 -4.62 15.00 -2.83
CA ILE A 28 -3.75 14.11 -3.60
C ILE A 28 -2.67 13.56 -2.68
N GLN A 29 -2.65 12.24 -2.54
CA GLN A 29 -1.60 11.49 -1.87
C GLN A 29 -0.50 11.15 -2.88
N SER A 30 0.76 11.32 -2.48
CA SER A 30 1.93 10.94 -3.24
C SER A 30 2.86 10.09 -2.37
N GLU A 31 3.35 8.98 -2.90
CA GLU A 31 4.39 8.20 -2.25
C GLU A 31 5.73 8.93 -2.26
N GLU A 32 6.64 8.52 -1.38
CA GLU A 32 7.98 9.09 -1.30
C GLU A 32 8.80 8.73 -2.54
N GLY A 33 9.54 9.70 -3.08
CA GLY A 33 10.38 9.53 -4.25
C GLY A 33 10.05 10.50 -5.39
N LYS A 34 11.08 10.84 -6.18
CA LYS A 34 10.98 11.85 -7.26
C LYS A 34 9.85 11.56 -8.24
N TYR A 35 9.71 10.30 -8.65
CA TYR A 35 8.71 9.89 -9.64
C TYR A 35 7.29 10.00 -9.11
N TYR A 36 7.06 9.56 -7.88
CA TYR A 36 5.74 9.64 -7.25
C TYR A 36 5.33 11.09 -7.00
N HIS A 37 6.25 11.92 -6.47
CA HIS A 37 6.00 13.34 -6.27
C HIS A 37 5.73 14.09 -7.58
N GLN A 38 6.44 13.73 -8.67
CA GLN A 38 6.20 14.33 -9.97
C GLN A 38 4.83 13.94 -10.52
N ALA A 39 4.43 12.66 -10.39
CA ALA A 39 3.12 12.20 -10.82
C ALA A 39 1.98 12.92 -10.08
N GLY A 40 2.09 13.06 -8.75
CA GLY A 40 1.13 13.82 -7.95
C GLY A 40 1.05 15.31 -8.35
N ARG A 41 2.20 15.95 -8.60
CA ARG A 41 2.24 17.33 -9.11
C ARG A 41 1.58 17.45 -10.48
N ASN A 42 1.85 16.53 -11.40
CA ASN A 42 1.24 16.52 -12.73
C ASN A 42 -0.28 16.42 -12.62
N LEU A 43 -0.80 15.49 -11.80
CA LEU A 43 -2.24 15.38 -11.56
C LEU A 43 -2.82 16.70 -11.03
N ARG A 44 -2.16 17.33 -10.05
CA ARG A 44 -2.59 18.62 -9.50
C ARG A 44 -2.60 19.71 -10.57
N GLU A 45 -1.55 19.80 -11.37
CA GLU A 45 -1.43 20.80 -12.45
C GLU A 45 -2.47 20.59 -13.55
N ASP A 46 -2.77 19.35 -13.92
CA ASP A 46 -3.78 19.03 -14.94
C ASP A 46 -5.18 19.44 -14.45
N LEU A 47 -5.51 19.13 -13.19
CA LEU A 47 -6.77 19.58 -12.59
C LEU A 47 -6.88 21.10 -12.54
N ILE A 48 -5.80 21.80 -12.19
CA ILE A 48 -5.77 23.26 -12.20
C ILE A 48 -5.95 23.79 -13.62
N LYS A 49 -5.25 23.25 -14.62
CA LYS A 49 -5.35 23.67 -16.02
C LYS A 49 -6.77 23.47 -16.57
N GLU A 50 -7.40 22.31 -16.30
CA GLU A 50 -8.78 22.06 -16.69
C GLU A 50 -9.76 23.07 -16.05
N SER A 51 -9.47 23.53 -14.83
CA SER A 51 -10.30 24.52 -14.13
C SER A 51 -10.03 25.97 -14.55
N PHE A 52 -8.91 26.29 -15.19
CA PHE A 52 -8.56 27.68 -15.61
C PHE A 52 -9.49 28.28 -16.66
N ILE A 53 -10.23 27.44 -17.39
CA ILE A 53 -11.25 27.89 -18.36
C ILE A 53 -12.42 28.55 -17.62
N LEU A 54 -12.52 28.39 -16.30
CA LEU A 54 -13.61 28.84 -15.45
C LEU A 54 -13.28 30.19 -14.76
N PRO A 55 -14.29 31.00 -14.41
CA PRO A 55 -14.10 32.17 -13.57
C PRO A 55 -13.43 31.83 -12.23
N PRO A 56 -12.74 32.81 -11.60
CA PRO A 56 -11.95 32.57 -10.37
C PRO A 56 -12.72 31.91 -9.23
N GLU A 57 -14.01 32.22 -9.09
CA GLU A 57 -14.89 31.67 -8.05
C GLU A 57 -15.24 30.19 -8.24
N TYR A 58 -15.03 29.66 -9.46
CA TYR A 58 -15.24 28.23 -9.77
C TYR A 58 -13.94 27.43 -9.87
N ARG A 59 -12.80 28.03 -9.51
CA ARG A 59 -11.51 27.34 -9.57
C ARG A 59 -11.47 26.20 -8.57
N ILE A 60 -10.78 25.14 -8.98
CA ILE A 60 -10.67 23.91 -8.22
C ILE A 60 -9.93 24.12 -6.90
N ASN A 61 -10.40 23.46 -5.85
CA ASN A 61 -9.74 23.36 -4.55
C ASN A 61 -8.93 22.06 -4.50
N VAL A 62 -7.59 22.12 -4.73
CA VAL A 62 -6.72 20.94 -4.84
C VAL A 62 -5.43 21.11 -4.04
N HIS A 63 -5.14 20.13 -3.17
CA HIS A 63 -3.98 20.12 -2.30
C HIS A 63 -3.22 18.79 -2.35
N MET A 64 -1.89 18.89 -2.28
CA MET A 64 -1.03 17.73 -2.02
C MET A 64 -1.00 17.47 -0.52
N ILE A 65 -1.30 16.24 -0.07
CA ILE A 65 -1.37 15.89 1.36
C ILE A 65 -0.06 16.16 2.07
N ASN A 66 1.08 15.80 1.46
CA ASN A 66 2.40 16.01 2.02
C ASN A 66 2.77 17.48 2.26
N THR A 67 2.10 18.43 1.59
CA THR A 67 2.31 19.87 1.80
C THR A 67 1.37 20.47 2.84
N LEU A 68 0.27 19.80 3.17
CA LEU A 68 -0.73 20.32 4.11
C LEU A 68 -0.20 20.38 5.54
N PHE A 69 0.66 19.46 5.92
CA PHE A 69 1.15 19.31 7.30
C PHE A 69 2.55 19.89 7.51
N SER A 70 3.18 20.45 6.46
CA SER A 70 4.49 21.10 6.59
C SER A 70 4.38 22.46 7.31
N ASN A 71 5.07 22.63 8.44
CA ASN A 71 5.24 23.93 9.09
C ASN A 71 6.50 24.59 8.54
N ASN A 72 6.39 25.85 8.11
CA ASN A 72 7.51 26.62 7.52
C ASN A 72 8.71 26.85 8.47
N ASN A 73 8.62 26.44 9.75
CA ASN A 73 9.60 26.79 10.79
C ASN A 73 10.52 25.64 11.23
N THR A 74 10.32 24.42 10.76
CA THR A 74 11.23 23.30 11.07
C THR A 74 11.45 22.46 9.82
N ASN A 75 12.71 22.14 9.52
CA ASN A 75 13.11 21.33 8.36
C ASN A 75 12.61 19.86 8.41
N ASN A 76 11.76 19.50 9.37
CA ASN A 76 11.44 18.13 9.74
C ASN A 76 9.95 17.89 9.97
N ASN A 77 9.11 18.15 8.97
CA ASN A 77 7.66 17.90 9.10
C ASN A 77 7.24 16.64 8.34
N TYR A 78 7.81 15.51 8.69
CA TYR A 78 7.34 14.22 8.21
C TYR A 78 6.23 13.70 9.10
N ASN A 79 5.03 13.51 8.54
CA ASN A 79 3.94 12.78 9.18
C ASN A 79 3.92 11.34 8.63
N PRO A 80 4.26 10.32 9.41
CA PRO A 80 4.30 8.95 8.93
C PRO A 80 2.95 8.42 8.44
N GLY A 81 1.84 9.06 8.83
CA GLY A 81 0.49 8.66 8.46
C GLY A 81 -0.11 9.38 7.24
N GLU A 82 0.67 10.09 6.43
CA GLU A 82 0.16 10.82 5.25
C GLU A 82 -0.51 9.92 4.20
N TRP A 83 -0.23 8.64 4.19
CA TRP A 83 -0.83 7.66 3.28
C TRP A 83 -2.14 7.05 3.79
N ALA A 84 -2.40 7.10 5.09
CA ALA A 84 -3.58 6.54 5.73
C ALA A 84 -4.69 7.60 5.82
N ILE A 85 -5.77 7.45 5.06
CA ILE A 85 -6.85 8.46 4.95
C ILE A 85 -7.41 8.83 6.32
N LEU A 86 -7.64 7.86 7.21
CA LEU A 86 -8.12 8.14 8.56
C LEU A 86 -7.15 9.02 9.35
N ASN A 87 -5.85 8.76 9.22
CA ASN A 87 -4.84 9.58 9.88
C ASN A 87 -4.78 11.00 9.30
N VAL A 88 -4.93 11.15 7.98
CA VAL A 88 -5.02 12.47 7.32
C VAL A 88 -6.22 13.24 7.87
N ILE A 89 -7.40 12.64 7.97
CA ILE A 89 -8.59 13.27 8.52
C ILE A 89 -8.36 13.67 9.99
N HIS A 90 -7.78 12.79 10.80
CA HIS A 90 -7.44 13.07 12.18
C HIS A 90 -6.49 14.28 12.32
N GLN A 91 -5.43 14.32 11.53
CA GLN A 91 -4.48 15.44 11.52
C GLN A 91 -5.10 16.77 11.08
N LEU A 92 -5.99 16.75 10.09
CA LEU A 92 -6.74 17.95 9.67
C LEU A 92 -7.56 18.53 10.83
N VAL A 93 -8.20 17.67 11.63
CA VAL A 93 -8.98 18.07 12.81
C VAL A 93 -8.07 18.59 13.91
N MET A 94 -7.03 17.84 14.29
CA MET A 94 -6.13 18.19 15.41
C MET A 94 -5.33 19.47 15.16
N GLN A 95 -4.93 19.73 13.91
CA GLN A 95 -4.19 20.94 13.52
C GLN A 95 -5.09 22.13 13.16
N GLN A 96 -6.41 22.01 13.38
CA GLN A 96 -7.41 23.05 13.07
C GLN A 96 -7.40 23.51 11.59
N LYS A 97 -6.81 22.72 10.68
CA LYS A 97 -6.79 22.99 9.23
C LYS A 97 -8.10 22.64 8.54
N TYR A 98 -8.94 21.90 9.22
CA TYR A 98 -10.23 21.44 8.73
C TYR A 98 -11.07 22.59 8.16
N HIS A 99 -11.32 23.65 8.97
CA HIS A 99 -12.15 24.78 8.55
C HIS A 99 -11.54 25.68 7.47
N GLN A 100 -10.21 25.59 7.26
CA GLN A 100 -9.54 26.32 6.18
C GLN A 100 -9.76 25.66 4.82
N LEU A 101 -9.84 24.32 4.79
CA LEU A 101 -9.96 23.53 3.57
C LEU A 101 -11.41 23.24 3.19
N ILE A 102 -12.28 23.02 4.20
CA ILE A 102 -13.67 22.64 4.03
C ILE A 102 -14.54 23.84 4.47
N ASN A 103 -15.06 24.56 3.50
CA ASN A 103 -15.92 25.72 3.70
C ASN A 103 -17.40 25.38 3.38
N ASP A 104 -18.28 26.38 3.46
CA ASP A 104 -19.71 26.20 3.22
C ASP A 104 -20.04 25.79 1.79
N ASN A 105 -19.17 26.14 0.81
CA ASN A 105 -19.36 25.76 -0.58
C ASN A 105 -18.91 24.32 -0.85
N THR A 106 -18.06 23.70 -0.01
CA THR A 106 -17.59 22.33 -0.19
C THR A 106 -18.76 21.35 -0.06
N ARG A 107 -19.00 20.54 -1.07
CA ARG A 107 -20.03 19.48 -1.10
C ARG A 107 -19.43 18.08 -1.08
N TRP A 108 -18.26 17.92 -1.71
CA TRP A 108 -17.59 16.65 -1.89
C TRP A 108 -16.11 16.74 -1.54
N ILE A 109 -15.56 15.67 -1.04
CA ILE A 109 -14.13 15.51 -0.76
C ILE A 109 -13.62 14.28 -1.51
N ALA A 110 -12.65 14.46 -2.41
CA ALA A 110 -12.05 13.43 -3.20
C ALA A 110 -10.61 13.15 -2.72
N PHE A 111 -10.35 11.93 -2.27
CA PHE A 111 -9.00 11.45 -2.04
C PHE A 111 -8.51 10.74 -3.29
N CYS A 112 -7.34 11.13 -3.80
CA CYS A 112 -6.76 10.61 -5.02
C CYS A 112 -5.32 10.17 -4.73
N ALA A 113 -4.90 9.05 -5.30
CA ALA A 113 -3.49 8.67 -5.33
C ALA A 113 -2.77 9.44 -6.46
N HIS A 114 -1.44 9.50 -6.40
CA HIS A 114 -0.62 10.16 -7.42
C HIS A 114 -0.81 9.60 -8.85
N ASN A 115 -1.32 8.39 -8.96
CA ASN A 115 -1.60 7.69 -10.22
C ASN A 115 -3.11 7.59 -10.54
N THR A 116 -3.94 8.40 -9.89
CA THR A 116 -5.35 8.57 -10.28
C THR A 116 -5.43 9.47 -11.49
N HIS A 117 -6.21 9.10 -12.51
CA HIS A 117 -6.56 9.99 -13.62
C HIS A 117 -7.99 10.47 -13.47
N ILE A 118 -8.24 11.76 -13.70
CA ILE A 118 -9.54 12.42 -13.50
C ILE A 118 -9.93 13.20 -14.74
N LYS A 119 -11.15 12.98 -15.23
CA LYS A 119 -11.81 13.82 -16.24
C LYS A 119 -12.78 14.75 -15.50
N LEU A 120 -12.33 15.98 -15.21
CA LEU A 120 -13.00 16.90 -14.28
C LEU A 120 -14.46 17.16 -14.67
N ASN A 121 -14.72 17.56 -15.91
CA ASN A 121 -16.08 17.88 -16.38
C ASN A 121 -17.05 16.70 -16.22
N LYS A 122 -16.56 15.50 -16.51
CA LYS A 122 -17.36 14.28 -16.36
C LYS A 122 -17.64 13.97 -14.89
N LEU A 123 -16.63 14.12 -14.04
CA LEU A 123 -16.79 13.92 -12.60
C LEU A 123 -17.84 14.86 -12.03
N MET A 124 -17.80 16.15 -12.41
CA MET A 124 -18.80 17.16 -11.99
C MET A 124 -20.21 16.77 -12.44
N THR A 125 -20.35 16.29 -13.68
CA THR A 125 -21.64 15.82 -14.21
C THR A 125 -22.18 14.62 -13.41
N GLU A 126 -21.33 13.67 -13.04
CA GLU A 126 -21.76 12.51 -12.28
C GLU A 126 -22.10 12.86 -10.83
N LEU A 127 -21.28 13.69 -10.18
CA LEU A 127 -21.55 14.14 -8.80
C LEU A 127 -22.83 14.99 -8.69
N SER A 128 -23.22 15.68 -9.77
CA SER A 128 -24.47 16.44 -9.80
C SER A 128 -25.73 15.58 -9.71
N LYS A 129 -25.62 14.29 -9.99
CA LYS A 129 -26.72 13.30 -9.85
C LYS A 129 -26.87 12.79 -8.43
N GLU A 130 -25.88 13.05 -7.56
CA GLU A 130 -25.80 12.50 -6.21
C GLU A 130 -26.15 13.54 -5.15
N ASN A 131 -26.71 13.09 -4.03
CA ASN A 131 -27.11 13.97 -2.93
C ASN A 131 -26.00 14.08 -1.87
N HIS A 132 -25.22 15.17 -1.91
CA HIS A 132 -24.11 15.43 -0.99
C HIS A 132 -24.52 15.60 0.48
N LYS A 133 -25.82 15.82 0.79
CA LYS A 133 -26.35 15.92 2.15
C LYS A 133 -26.59 14.55 2.79
N GLN A 134 -26.61 13.49 1.99
CA GLN A 134 -26.66 12.13 2.50
C GLN A 134 -25.27 11.66 2.93
N ILE A 135 -25.19 10.87 3.98
CA ILE A 135 -23.96 10.23 4.44
C ILE A 135 -23.63 9.08 3.49
N GLN A 136 -22.68 9.29 2.59
CA GLN A 136 -22.31 8.32 1.56
C GLN A 136 -20.90 8.54 1.04
N TYR A 137 -20.27 7.47 0.52
CA TYR A 137 -19.02 7.53 -0.21
C TYR A 137 -19.02 6.56 -1.39
N PHE A 138 -18.17 6.88 -2.37
CA PHE A 138 -18.08 6.18 -3.65
C PHE A 138 -16.63 5.80 -3.93
N GLY A 139 -16.44 4.64 -4.56
CA GLY A 139 -15.14 4.18 -5.03
C GLY A 139 -15.29 3.07 -6.07
N TYR A 140 -14.17 2.67 -6.69
CA TYR A 140 -14.12 1.39 -7.38
C TYR A 140 -14.08 0.29 -6.31
N THR A 141 -15.02 -0.65 -6.42
CA THR A 141 -15.25 -1.66 -5.39
C THR A 141 -14.26 -2.81 -5.54
N LEU A 142 -13.52 -3.09 -4.48
CA LEU A 142 -12.76 -4.31 -4.26
C LEU A 142 -13.48 -5.19 -3.24
N HIS A 143 -13.26 -6.49 -3.32
CA HIS A 143 -13.74 -7.50 -2.38
C HIS A 143 -12.65 -8.53 -2.16
N ASP A 144 -12.61 -9.11 -0.97
CA ASP A 144 -11.74 -10.24 -0.69
C ASP A 144 -12.44 -11.53 -1.14
N PRO A 145 -11.82 -12.38 -2.00
CA PRO A 145 -12.40 -13.65 -2.40
C PRO A 145 -12.45 -14.67 -1.26
N GLU A 146 -11.54 -14.52 -0.29
CA GLU A 146 -11.43 -15.32 0.93
C GLU A 146 -10.92 -14.46 2.09
N PRO A 147 -11.02 -14.90 3.36
CA PRO A 147 -10.45 -14.17 4.49
C PRO A 147 -8.93 -14.02 4.34
N THR A 148 -8.43 -12.81 4.37
CA THR A 148 -7.02 -12.51 4.12
C THR A 148 -6.27 -12.07 5.37
N ILE A 149 -4.97 -12.38 5.44
CA ILE A 149 -4.10 -11.97 6.53
C ILE A 149 -3.87 -10.44 6.52
N VAL A 150 -3.79 -9.83 5.35
CA VAL A 150 -3.59 -8.37 5.20
C VAL A 150 -4.77 -7.57 5.74
N HIS A 151 -5.94 -8.17 5.83
CA HIS A 151 -7.15 -7.61 6.44
C HIS A 151 -7.50 -8.23 7.78
N HIS A 152 -6.54 -8.88 8.45
CA HIS A 152 -6.71 -9.54 9.77
C HIS A 152 -7.88 -10.53 9.80
N PHE A 153 -8.09 -11.27 8.70
CA PHE A 153 -9.20 -12.20 8.52
C PHE A 153 -10.59 -11.56 8.79
N ALA A 154 -10.73 -10.28 8.49
CA ALA A 154 -11.98 -9.57 8.64
C ALA A 154 -13.09 -10.24 7.81
N PHE A 155 -14.31 -10.27 8.37
CA PHE A 155 -15.48 -10.87 7.73
C PHE A 155 -15.27 -12.34 7.33
N PHE A 156 -14.63 -13.12 8.21
CA PHE A 156 -14.25 -14.51 7.98
C PHE A 156 -15.35 -15.39 7.37
N GLU A 157 -16.61 -15.21 7.80
CA GLU A 157 -17.72 -16.02 7.29
C GLU A 157 -18.14 -15.64 5.85
N ASN A 158 -18.00 -14.38 5.48
CA ASN A 158 -18.42 -13.89 4.17
C ASN A 158 -17.65 -12.62 3.76
N PRO A 159 -16.39 -12.73 3.34
CA PRO A 159 -15.57 -11.57 2.94
C PRO A 159 -16.09 -10.90 1.66
N ASP A 160 -16.70 -11.63 0.73
CA ASP A 160 -17.18 -11.12 -0.56
C ASP A 160 -18.25 -10.02 -0.42
N TRP A 161 -18.99 -9.97 0.68
CA TRP A 161 -20.03 -8.96 0.85
C TRP A 161 -19.51 -7.61 1.32
N PHE A 162 -18.23 -7.53 1.79
CA PHE A 162 -17.65 -6.32 2.33
C PHE A 162 -16.87 -5.54 1.27
N PRO A 163 -17.44 -4.47 0.69
CA PRO A 163 -16.79 -3.65 -0.31
C PRO A 163 -15.82 -2.63 0.33
N TYR A 164 -14.62 -2.49 -0.23
CA TYR A 164 -13.69 -1.42 0.09
C TYR A 164 -13.16 -0.76 -1.19
N PRO A 165 -12.66 0.50 -1.15
CA PRO A 165 -12.29 1.23 -2.36
C PRO A 165 -10.89 0.89 -2.85
N MET A 166 -10.68 0.88 -4.18
CA MET A 166 -9.35 0.99 -4.78
C MET A 166 -8.90 2.46 -4.73
N LEU A 167 -7.97 2.81 -3.84
CA LEU A 167 -7.52 4.20 -3.66
C LEU A 167 -6.88 4.80 -4.91
N GLN A 168 -6.23 3.98 -5.74
CA GLN A 168 -5.62 4.40 -7.00
C GLN A 168 -6.65 4.86 -8.03
N ALA A 169 -7.89 4.39 -7.92
CA ALA A 169 -9.00 4.87 -8.73
C ALA A 169 -9.68 6.12 -8.13
N GLY A 170 -9.32 6.46 -6.90
CA GLY A 170 -9.90 7.54 -6.13
C GLY A 170 -11.11 7.14 -5.31
N VAL A 171 -11.34 7.85 -4.21
CA VAL A 171 -12.51 7.70 -3.34
C VAL A 171 -13.12 9.06 -3.05
N ILE A 172 -14.45 9.15 -3.07
CA ILE A 172 -15.19 10.40 -2.92
C ILE A 172 -16.16 10.29 -1.74
N PHE A 173 -16.10 11.28 -0.86
CA PHE A 173 -16.98 11.40 0.29
C PHE A 173 -17.96 12.55 0.10
N SER A 174 -19.22 12.37 0.53
CA SER A 174 -20.08 13.52 0.81
C SER A 174 -19.52 14.31 1.99
N LYS A 175 -19.72 15.64 2.01
CA LYS A 175 -19.36 16.50 3.14
C LYS A 175 -19.94 15.94 4.45
N ALA A 176 -21.21 15.51 4.42
CA ALA A 176 -21.91 14.95 5.58
C ALA A 176 -21.21 13.72 6.16
N LEU A 177 -20.69 12.81 5.32
CA LEU A 177 -19.91 11.67 5.80
C LEU A 177 -18.56 12.11 6.37
N PHE A 178 -17.85 13.00 5.64
CA PHE A 178 -16.54 13.46 6.07
C PHE A 178 -16.59 14.14 7.44
N GLU A 179 -17.57 15.03 7.66
CA GLU A 179 -17.83 15.67 8.96
C GLU A 179 -18.15 14.65 10.05
N ARG A 180 -18.92 13.61 9.72
CA ARG A 180 -19.23 12.54 10.66
C ARG A 180 -18.00 11.75 11.08
N ILE A 181 -17.12 11.41 10.12
CA ILE A 181 -15.83 10.76 10.42
C ILE A 181 -14.97 11.67 11.29
N ALA A 182 -14.82 12.95 10.91
CA ALA A 182 -14.01 13.94 11.63
C ALA A 182 -14.44 14.10 13.09
N ASN A 183 -15.74 14.01 13.37
CA ASN A 183 -16.28 14.12 14.73
C ASN A 183 -16.08 12.86 15.57
N VAL A 184 -16.12 11.67 14.95
CA VAL A 184 -16.02 10.38 15.67
C VAL A 184 -14.57 9.96 15.90
N LEU A 185 -13.70 10.26 14.95
CA LEU A 185 -12.34 9.73 14.91
C LEU A 185 -11.45 10.12 16.10
N PRO A 186 -11.44 11.38 16.61
CA PRO A 186 -10.64 11.74 17.79
C PRO A 186 -11.05 10.95 19.02
N TYR A 187 -12.36 10.78 19.25
CA TYR A 187 -12.88 9.98 20.36
C TYR A 187 -12.44 8.52 20.25
N HIS A 188 -12.50 7.95 19.04
CA HIS A 188 -12.08 6.59 18.75
C HIS A 188 -10.61 6.36 19.12
N TYR A 189 -9.71 7.28 18.76
CA TYR A 189 -8.28 7.17 19.08
C TYR A 189 -7.97 7.36 20.57
N GLN A 190 -8.69 8.24 21.28
CA GLN A 190 -8.50 8.47 22.71
C GLN A 190 -8.92 7.28 23.58
N HIS A 191 -9.94 6.52 23.17
CA HIS A 191 -10.52 5.44 23.96
C HIS A 191 -10.01 4.03 23.60
N ARG A 192 -9.09 3.91 22.64
CA ARG A 192 -8.48 2.63 22.27
C ARG A 192 -7.87 1.86 23.45
N HIS A 193 -7.24 2.57 24.39
CA HIS A 193 -6.57 1.95 25.54
C HIS A 193 -7.51 1.47 26.64
N LEU A 194 -8.73 1.97 26.70
CA LEU A 194 -9.69 1.64 27.78
C LEU A 194 -10.48 0.35 27.51
N CYS A 195 -10.56 -0.10 26.26
CA CYS A 195 -11.33 -1.30 25.89
C CYS A 195 -10.55 -2.61 26.08
N ASN A 196 -9.24 -2.56 26.34
CA ASN A 196 -8.39 -3.76 26.43
C ASN A 196 -8.37 -4.46 27.79
N SER A 197 -9.00 -3.91 28.84
CA SER A 197 -8.78 -4.43 30.18
C SER A 197 -9.89 -5.32 30.77
N ASN A 198 -11.09 -5.39 30.20
CA ASN A 198 -12.23 -6.05 30.89
C ASN A 198 -13.28 -6.79 30.05
N SER A 199 -13.00 -7.24 28.84
CA SER A 199 -14.00 -8.06 28.14
C SER A 199 -13.39 -9.32 27.50
N ASN A 200 -13.91 -10.48 27.93
CA ASN A 200 -13.73 -11.79 27.27
C ASN A 200 -14.34 -11.84 25.84
N GLN A 201 -14.53 -10.71 25.19
CA GLN A 201 -14.98 -10.64 23.81
C GLN A 201 -13.77 -10.53 22.89
N GLN A 202 -13.48 -11.62 22.21
CA GLN A 202 -12.41 -11.84 21.22
C GLN A 202 -12.52 -10.97 19.95
N HIS A 203 -13.19 -9.84 19.98
CA HIS A 203 -13.31 -8.91 18.85
C HIS A 203 -12.82 -7.51 19.20
N SER A 204 -11.56 -7.40 19.64
CA SER A 204 -10.85 -6.12 19.58
C SER A 204 -10.58 -5.78 18.11
N THR A 205 -11.49 -5.02 17.49
CA THR A 205 -11.48 -4.69 16.06
C THR A 205 -10.45 -3.64 15.66
N HIS A 206 -9.50 -3.28 16.54
CA HIS A 206 -8.60 -2.16 16.30
C HIS A 206 -7.15 -2.55 16.55
N SER A 207 -6.50 -2.96 15.48
CA SER A 207 -5.06 -3.14 15.44
C SER A 207 -4.33 -1.79 15.58
N GLU A 208 -3.21 -1.76 16.29
CA GLU A 208 -2.28 -0.61 16.28
C GLU A 208 -1.53 -0.50 14.94
N PHE A 209 -1.64 -1.53 14.11
CA PHE A 209 -1.05 -1.60 12.80
C PHE A 209 -1.99 -0.99 11.75
N SER A 210 -1.40 -0.28 10.80
CA SER A 210 -2.03 0.14 9.55
C SER A 210 -1.37 -0.60 8.41
N ILE A 211 -2.14 -1.40 7.70
CA ILE A 211 -1.69 -2.28 6.61
C ILE A 211 -2.27 -1.80 5.28
N ASP A 212 -3.61 -1.77 5.19
CA ASP A 212 -4.36 -1.33 4.01
C ASP A 212 -5.29 -0.17 4.37
N ALA A 213 -4.89 1.03 3.97
CA ALA A 213 -5.65 2.25 4.26
C ALA A 213 -7.07 2.24 3.66
N ALA A 214 -7.29 1.52 2.56
CA ALA A 214 -8.58 1.41 1.89
C ALA A 214 -9.55 0.54 2.68
N HIS A 215 -9.10 -0.65 3.07
CA HIS A 215 -9.90 -1.57 3.87
C HIS A 215 -10.15 -1.01 5.28
N GLU A 216 -9.11 -0.43 5.92
CA GLU A 216 -9.23 0.20 7.24
C GLU A 216 -10.23 1.34 7.26
N LEU A 217 -10.23 2.17 6.21
CA LEU A 217 -11.22 3.23 6.03
C LEU A 217 -12.65 2.67 5.95
N ALA A 218 -12.86 1.69 5.08
CA ALA A 218 -14.18 1.07 4.90
C ALA A 218 -14.64 0.39 6.20
N ARG A 219 -13.73 -0.28 6.90
CA ARG A 219 -13.98 -0.92 8.19
C ARG A 219 -14.33 0.08 9.27
N PHE A 220 -13.56 1.17 9.38
CA PHE A 220 -13.86 2.24 10.34
C PHE A 220 -15.26 2.83 10.14
N ILE A 221 -15.60 3.15 8.87
CA ILE A 221 -16.93 3.69 8.53
C ILE A 221 -18.02 2.68 8.91
N TYR A 222 -17.83 1.43 8.55
CA TYR A 222 -18.79 0.36 8.83
C TYR A 222 -19.03 0.17 10.34
N ASP A 223 -17.97 0.18 11.15
CA ASP A 223 -18.05 -0.11 12.58
C ASP A 223 -18.48 1.11 13.40
N ASN A 224 -18.08 2.33 13.03
CA ASN A 224 -18.19 3.52 13.87
C ASN A 224 -19.15 4.58 13.32
N VAL A 225 -19.47 4.55 12.02
CA VAL A 225 -20.39 5.51 11.41
C VAL A 225 -21.70 4.80 11.09
N GLN A 226 -22.80 5.29 11.68
CA GLN A 226 -24.13 4.67 11.55
C GLN A 226 -25.17 5.74 11.23
N ILE A 227 -26.15 5.38 10.40
CA ILE A 227 -27.32 6.24 10.14
C ILE A 227 -28.43 5.85 11.11
N ILE A 228 -28.89 6.83 11.87
CA ILE A 228 -30.09 6.68 12.70
C ILE A 228 -31.29 6.97 11.81
N GLU A 229 -32.13 5.98 11.54
CA GLU A 229 -33.38 6.21 10.80
C GLU A 229 -34.37 6.96 11.70
N GLU A 230 -34.50 8.29 11.56
CA GLU A 230 -35.40 9.13 12.33
C GLU A 230 -36.88 8.68 12.29
N THR A 231 -37.31 8.14 11.16
CA THR A 231 -38.67 7.61 10.99
C THR A 231 -38.95 6.43 11.91
N ALA A 232 -37.96 5.59 12.16
CA ALA A 232 -38.08 4.45 13.06
C ALA A 232 -38.06 4.89 14.54
N ALA A 233 -37.28 5.94 14.85
CA ALA A 233 -37.25 6.52 16.21
C ALA A 233 -38.60 7.17 16.57
N LYS A 234 -39.18 7.98 15.69
CA LYS A 234 -40.50 8.61 15.89
C LYS A 234 -41.62 7.56 16.06
N HIS A 235 -41.63 6.50 15.24
CA HIS A 235 -42.61 5.42 15.38
C HIS A 235 -42.42 4.59 16.65
N ALA A 236 -41.17 4.34 17.09
CA ALA A 236 -40.91 3.61 18.32
C ALA A 236 -41.35 4.40 19.57
N VAL A 237 -41.02 5.70 19.61
CA VAL A 237 -41.44 6.59 20.69
C VAL A 237 -42.98 6.75 20.73
N THR A 238 -43.62 6.95 19.55
CA THR A 238 -45.07 7.07 19.44
C THR A 238 -45.81 5.77 19.82
N LYS A 239 -45.18 4.60 19.54
CA LYS A 239 -45.75 3.29 19.87
C LYS A 239 -45.60 2.95 21.37
N VAL A 240 -44.50 3.39 22.00
CA VAL A 240 -44.28 3.26 23.45
C VAL A 240 -45.26 4.17 24.18
N LEU A 241 -45.41 5.43 23.75
CA LEU A 241 -46.36 6.39 24.34
C LEU A 241 -47.82 6.01 24.11
N LYS A 242 -48.18 5.26 23.07
CA LYS A 242 -49.53 4.76 22.80
C LYS A 242 -49.88 3.43 23.52
N ASN A 243 -48.87 2.62 23.87
CA ASN A 243 -49.08 1.38 24.60
C ASN A 243 -49.10 1.55 26.14
N ASP A 244 -48.72 2.73 26.64
CA ASP A 244 -48.82 3.07 28.07
C ASP A 244 -50.21 3.56 28.48
N ASN A 245 -51.29 3.06 27.86
CA ASN A 245 -52.59 2.96 28.49
C ASN A 245 -52.57 1.87 29.57
N LEU A 246 -51.54 1.81 30.38
CA LEU A 246 -51.58 1.13 31.69
C LEU A 246 -52.36 2.04 32.64
N SER A 247 -53.66 1.74 32.78
CA SER A 247 -54.46 2.20 33.88
C SER A 247 -53.71 1.94 35.20
N LEU A 248 -53.13 2.96 35.78
CA LEU A 248 -52.62 2.91 37.16
C LEU A 248 -53.81 2.57 38.10
N PRO A 249 -53.69 1.54 38.94
CA PRO A 249 -54.65 1.28 39.95
C PRO A 249 -54.61 2.45 40.94
N VAL A 250 -55.81 3.07 41.15
CA VAL A 250 -56.03 4.15 42.07
C VAL A 250 -55.99 3.61 43.51
N ASN A 251 -54.84 3.21 44.03
CA ASN A 251 -54.60 3.04 45.48
C ASN A 251 -53.12 2.64 45.71
N ALA A 252 -52.23 3.63 45.69
CA ALA A 252 -50.94 3.53 46.37
C ALA A 252 -50.43 4.95 46.66
N LYS A 253 -51.01 5.58 47.61
CA LYS A 253 -50.34 6.61 48.40
C LYS A 253 -49.40 5.90 49.35
N GLN A 254 -48.10 6.30 49.31
CA GLN A 254 -47.02 5.91 50.23
C GLN A 254 -46.28 4.60 49.85
N THR A 255 -45.33 4.74 48.94
CA THR A 255 -43.92 4.24 49.04
C THR A 255 -43.23 4.72 47.78
N SER A 256 -42.59 5.83 47.89
CA SER A 256 -42.08 6.54 46.75
C SER A 256 -40.62 6.57 46.76
N ALA A 257 -39.83 6.39 46.04
CA ALA A 257 -38.47 6.85 45.70
C ALA A 257 -37.54 5.81 45.07
N ALA A 258 -37.79 4.51 45.32
CA ALA A 258 -36.92 3.45 44.75
C ALA A 258 -37.44 2.85 43.43
N ALA A 259 -38.76 2.94 43.16
CA ALA A 259 -39.38 2.35 41.96
C ALA A 259 -39.25 3.21 40.69
N SER A 260 -38.94 4.50 40.81
CA SER A 260 -38.84 5.41 39.64
C SER A 260 -37.51 5.29 38.89
N SER A 261 -36.42 4.88 39.56
CA SER A 261 -35.11 4.77 38.93
C SER A 261 -34.95 3.48 38.10
N ASP A 262 -35.57 2.39 38.53
CA ASP A 262 -35.46 1.11 37.84
C ASP A 262 -36.34 1.03 36.58
N THR A 263 -37.53 1.63 36.65
CA THR A 263 -38.42 1.71 35.48
C THR A 263 -37.84 2.62 34.40
N SER A 264 -37.24 3.73 34.78
CA SER A 264 -36.52 4.63 33.87
C SER A 264 -35.31 3.94 33.24
N LYS A 265 -34.52 3.19 34.00
CA LYS A 265 -33.40 2.40 33.49
C LYS A 265 -33.83 1.24 32.59
N ILE A 266 -34.94 0.59 32.91
CA ILE A 266 -35.52 -0.49 32.07
C ILE A 266 -36.03 0.10 30.75
N ILE A 267 -36.72 1.23 30.77
CA ILE A 267 -37.19 1.94 29.58
C ILE A 267 -35.98 2.42 28.75
N GLU A 268 -34.99 3.02 29.40
CA GLU A 268 -33.75 3.44 28.72
C GLU A 268 -32.99 2.25 28.08
N ASN A 269 -32.88 1.12 28.75
CA ASN A 269 -32.26 -0.09 28.21
C ASN A 269 -33.09 -0.74 27.10
N VAL A 270 -34.40 -0.76 27.18
CA VAL A 270 -35.31 -1.27 26.14
C VAL A 270 -35.29 -0.34 24.91
N VAL A 271 -35.29 0.98 25.15
CA VAL A 271 -35.16 1.98 24.08
C VAL A 271 -33.77 1.89 23.44
N LYS A 272 -32.69 1.80 24.22
CA LYS A 272 -31.31 1.56 23.71
C LYS A 272 -31.21 0.25 22.93
N LYS A 273 -31.78 -0.86 23.42
CA LYS A 273 -31.74 -2.17 22.75
C LYS A 273 -32.56 -2.21 21.45
N ARG A 274 -33.74 -1.53 21.40
CA ARG A 274 -34.52 -1.35 20.17
C ARG A 274 -33.92 -0.32 19.22
N TYR A 275 -33.27 0.71 19.75
CA TYR A 275 -32.54 1.70 18.98
C TYR A 275 -31.32 1.07 18.24
N LEU A 276 -30.57 0.19 18.92
CA LEU A 276 -29.45 -0.56 18.35
C LEU A 276 -29.89 -1.52 17.23
N MET A 277 -31.12 -2.03 17.24
CA MET A 277 -31.62 -2.94 16.19
C MET A 277 -32.02 -2.26 14.87
N LYS A 278 -32.00 -0.94 14.76
CA LYS A 278 -32.41 -0.19 13.56
C LYS A 278 -31.32 0.74 13.01
N MET A 279 -30.11 0.62 13.49
CA MET A 279 -29.00 1.36 12.92
C MET A 279 -28.56 0.74 11.58
N ARG A 280 -28.60 1.53 10.53
CA ARG A 280 -28.12 1.10 9.21
C ARG A 280 -26.62 1.38 9.12
N LYS A 281 -25.86 0.32 8.90
CA LYS A 281 -24.43 0.45 8.63
C LYS A 281 -24.18 1.07 7.25
N ILE A 282 -23.15 1.91 7.17
CA ILE A 282 -22.78 2.59 5.94
C ILE A 282 -21.80 1.72 5.21
N ILE A 283 -22.18 1.31 4.01
CA ILE A 283 -21.34 0.54 3.08
C ILE A 283 -21.04 1.43 1.89
N MET A 284 -19.83 1.28 1.33
CA MET A 284 -19.41 1.98 0.14
C MET A 284 -20.36 1.73 -1.03
N LYS A 285 -20.73 2.80 -1.74
CA LYS A 285 -21.49 2.70 -2.99
C LYS A 285 -20.55 2.54 -4.18
N LYS A 286 -20.81 1.54 -5.00
CA LYS A 286 -20.13 1.37 -6.27
C LYS A 286 -20.56 2.48 -7.23
N ALA A 287 -19.61 3.27 -7.71
CA ALA A 287 -19.86 4.31 -8.70
C ALA A 287 -19.40 3.82 -10.09
N ALA A 288 -20.32 3.70 -11.02
CA ALA A 288 -20.03 3.20 -12.36
C ALA A 288 -19.08 4.12 -13.17
N TYR A 289 -18.92 5.37 -12.73
CA TYR A 289 -18.00 6.36 -13.32
C TYR A 289 -16.58 6.33 -12.72
N ILE A 290 -16.33 5.48 -11.72
CA ILE A 290 -14.99 5.19 -11.18
C ILE A 290 -14.60 3.78 -11.63
N CYS A 291 -13.49 3.67 -12.34
CA CYS A 291 -13.07 2.43 -12.99
C CYS A 291 -11.73 1.92 -12.46
N PRO A 292 -11.44 0.59 -12.56
CA PRO A 292 -10.18 0.04 -12.03
C PRO A 292 -8.98 0.51 -12.86
N LYS A 293 -8.99 0.27 -14.15
CA LYS A 293 -7.94 0.62 -15.11
C LYS A 293 -8.57 1.09 -16.40
N ALA A 294 -8.03 2.14 -17.01
CA ALA A 294 -8.43 2.50 -18.36
C ALA A 294 -7.98 1.41 -19.33
N LYS A 295 -8.90 0.85 -20.11
CA LYS A 295 -8.53 -0.02 -21.24
C LYS A 295 -7.82 0.83 -22.27
N TRP A 296 -6.54 0.58 -22.49
CA TRP A 296 -5.65 1.39 -23.35
C TRP A 296 -5.89 1.21 -24.86
N ASN A 297 -6.80 0.36 -25.27
CA ASN A 297 -6.97 -0.04 -26.67
C ASN A 297 -7.96 0.84 -27.45
N GLY A 298 -8.01 2.13 -27.21
CA GLY A 298 -8.72 3.08 -28.12
C GLY A 298 -10.23 2.83 -28.34
N SER A 299 -10.84 1.84 -27.70
CA SER A 299 -12.25 1.54 -27.87
C SER A 299 -13.14 2.35 -26.94
N LEU A 300 -14.32 2.67 -27.42
CA LEU A 300 -15.34 3.59 -26.91
C LEU A 300 -15.71 3.50 -25.40
N ASP A 301 -15.26 2.51 -24.67
CA ASP A 301 -15.58 2.34 -23.24
C ASP A 301 -14.86 3.30 -22.28
N ASN A 302 -13.78 3.98 -22.73
CA ASN A 302 -13.11 5.03 -21.96
C ASN A 302 -14.00 6.25 -21.68
N ASN A 303 -15.11 6.40 -22.39
CA ASN A 303 -16.03 7.51 -22.18
C ASN A 303 -16.90 7.38 -20.93
N LYS A 304 -16.99 6.21 -20.30
CA LYS A 304 -17.79 6.00 -19.08
C LYS A 304 -17.05 6.35 -17.79
N CYS A 305 -15.72 6.32 -17.76
CA CYS A 305 -14.94 6.55 -16.55
C CYS A 305 -14.64 8.04 -16.35
N ALA A 306 -15.05 8.61 -15.24
CA ALA A 306 -14.66 9.94 -14.81
C ALA A 306 -13.38 9.95 -13.99
N MET A 307 -13.15 8.86 -13.21
CA MET A 307 -11.92 8.60 -12.48
C MET A 307 -11.46 7.17 -12.74
N HIS A 308 -10.15 6.95 -12.82
CA HIS A 308 -9.58 5.61 -12.96
C HIS A 308 -8.13 5.54 -12.47
N ALA A 309 -7.68 4.34 -12.10
CA ALA A 309 -6.31 4.06 -11.76
C ALA A 309 -5.43 3.96 -13.02
N GLN A 310 -4.18 4.42 -12.91
CA GLN A 310 -3.14 4.21 -13.93
C GLN A 310 -1.97 3.44 -13.30
N PRO A 311 -1.19 2.67 -14.08
CA PRO A 311 0.08 2.12 -13.62
C PRO A 311 1.02 3.24 -13.15
N SER A 312 1.86 2.95 -12.15
CA SER A 312 2.81 3.95 -11.66
C SER A 312 3.90 4.24 -12.68
N TYR A 313 4.49 5.43 -12.57
CA TYR A 313 5.60 5.86 -13.45
C TYR A 313 6.87 5.03 -13.27
N THR A 314 6.96 4.23 -12.21
CA THR A 314 8.11 3.34 -11.96
C THR A 314 8.33 2.30 -13.07
N MET A 315 7.27 1.95 -13.82
CA MET A 315 7.38 1.05 -14.95
C MET A 315 8.11 1.64 -16.18
N GLN A 316 8.37 2.95 -16.17
CA GLN A 316 9.08 3.65 -17.25
C GLN A 316 10.57 3.88 -16.94
N CYS A 317 11.04 3.48 -15.76
CA CYS A 317 12.43 3.64 -15.36
C CYS A 317 13.34 2.67 -16.11
N ILE A 318 14.55 3.13 -16.45
CA ILE A 318 15.57 2.28 -17.04
C ILE A 318 16.07 1.30 -15.97
N PRO A 319 15.95 -0.01 -16.18
CA PRO A 319 16.42 -0.99 -15.21
C PRO A 319 17.93 -0.86 -14.95
N ILE A 320 18.33 -1.05 -13.70
CA ILE A 320 19.74 -1.25 -13.37
C ILE A 320 20.19 -2.66 -13.76
N LYS A 321 21.50 -2.87 -13.83
CA LYS A 321 22.03 -4.20 -14.10
C LYS A 321 21.96 -5.07 -12.84
N ARG A 322 21.68 -6.36 -12.99
CA ARG A 322 21.64 -7.32 -11.88
C ARG A 322 22.97 -7.46 -11.12
N GLU A 323 24.11 -7.10 -11.78
CA GLU A 323 25.43 -7.00 -11.14
C GLU A 323 25.53 -5.88 -10.09
N GLU A 324 24.56 -4.96 -10.06
CA GLU A 324 24.52 -3.84 -9.12
C GLU A 324 23.72 -4.18 -7.85
N VAL A 325 23.07 -5.34 -7.80
CA VAL A 325 22.25 -5.80 -6.67
C VAL A 325 22.90 -7.01 -6.00
N TYR A 326 22.99 -6.94 -4.67
CA TYR A 326 23.38 -8.06 -3.82
C TYR A 326 22.14 -8.58 -3.09
N PHE A 327 21.80 -9.85 -3.29
CA PHE A 327 20.69 -10.52 -2.63
C PHE A 327 21.19 -11.26 -1.40
N ALA A 328 20.66 -10.91 -0.23
CA ALA A 328 20.89 -11.58 1.03
C ALA A 328 19.63 -12.35 1.42
N VAL A 329 19.69 -13.67 1.47
CA VAL A 329 18.57 -14.53 1.89
C VAL A 329 18.74 -14.93 3.34
N LYS A 330 17.78 -14.58 4.17
CA LYS A 330 17.71 -14.97 5.58
C LYS A 330 17.04 -16.34 5.67
N THR A 331 17.76 -17.34 6.22
CA THR A 331 17.27 -18.71 6.38
C THR A 331 17.73 -19.33 7.69
N CYS A 332 17.37 -20.57 7.97
CA CYS A 332 17.91 -21.38 9.05
C CYS A 332 18.05 -22.85 8.61
N SER A 333 18.86 -23.60 9.35
CA SER A 333 19.15 -25.01 9.06
C SER A 333 17.90 -25.90 8.90
N LYS A 334 16.82 -25.55 9.58
CA LYS A 334 15.52 -26.24 9.49
C LYS A 334 14.91 -26.23 8.08
N TYR A 335 15.18 -25.18 7.26
CA TYR A 335 14.51 -24.93 5.99
C TYR A 335 15.39 -25.15 4.75
N TYR A 336 16.55 -25.80 4.89
CA TYR A 336 17.47 -26.03 3.76
C TYR A 336 16.89 -26.92 2.67
N ASN A 337 16.15 -27.99 3.09
CA ASN A 337 15.65 -29.03 2.18
C ASN A 337 14.23 -28.76 1.65
N ASP A 338 13.63 -27.62 2.02
CA ASP A 338 12.30 -27.25 1.55
C ASP A 338 12.29 -25.82 0.98
N ARG A 339 12.30 -24.78 1.83
CA ARG A 339 12.19 -23.40 1.39
C ARG A 339 13.39 -22.94 0.57
N LEU A 340 14.61 -23.26 1.01
CA LEU A 340 15.81 -22.80 0.32
C LEU A 340 15.99 -23.49 -1.03
N GLU A 341 15.57 -24.75 -1.16
CA GLU A 341 15.54 -25.46 -2.43
C GLU A 341 14.62 -24.77 -3.44
N VAL A 342 13.45 -24.28 -3.01
CA VAL A 342 12.55 -23.48 -3.86
C VAL A 342 13.23 -22.21 -4.34
N ILE A 343 13.90 -21.47 -3.46
CA ILE A 343 14.63 -20.25 -3.83
C ILE A 343 15.71 -20.56 -4.88
N GLN A 344 16.49 -21.62 -4.69
CA GLN A 344 17.55 -22.04 -5.62
C GLN A 344 17.00 -22.48 -6.97
N ASN A 345 15.83 -23.12 -7.00
CA ASN A 345 15.19 -23.60 -8.23
C ASN A 345 14.35 -22.51 -8.94
N THR A 346 14.21 -21.33 -8.34
CA THR A 346 13.43 -20.22 -8.91
C THR A 346 14.31 -19.00 -9.18
N TRP A 347 14.10 -17.90 -8.54
CA TRP A 347 14.69 -16.61 -8.82
C TRP A 347 16.20 -16.50 -8.55
N ALA A 348 16.75 -17.32 -7.66
CA ALA A 348 18.19 -17.29 -7.36
C ALA A 348 19.07 -17.53 -8.60
N GLN A 349 18.58 -18.29 -9.59
CA GLN A 349 19.28 -18.55 -10.85
C GLN A 349 19.52 -17.27 -11.68
N TYR A 350 18.69 -16.25 -11.47
CA TYR A 350 18.75 -14.98 -12.19
C TYR A 350 19.57 -13.93 -11.44
N ALA A 351 19.80 -14.12 -10.12
CA ALA A 351 20.62 -13.23 -9.31
C ALA A 351 22.12 -13.39 -9.63
N LYS A 352 22.87 -12.29 -9.72
CA LYS A 352 24.32 -12.32 -9.98
C LYS A 352 25.15 -12.43 -8.71
N HIS A 353 24.71 -11.75 -7.65
CA HIS A 353 25.31 -11.77 -6.33
C HIS A 353 24.23 -12.20 -5.34
N ILE A 354 24.29 -13.44 -4.87
CA ILE A 354 23.36 -13.98 -3.88
C ILE A 354 24.14 -14.74 -2.82
N LYS A 355 23.75 -14.59 -1.55
CA LYS A 355 24.27 -15.33 -0.41
C LYS A 355 23.13 -15.70 0.53
N TYR A 356 23.28 -16.87 1.15
CA TYR A 356 22.33 -17.42 2.11
C TYR A 356 22.92 -17.32 3.51
N PHE A 357 22.22 -16.66 4.41
CA PHE A 357 22.67 -16.42 5.79
C PHE A 357 21.83 -17.24 6.76
N SER A 358 22.51 -18.02 7.60
CA SER A 358 21.88 -19.00 8.49
C SER A 358 22.43 -18.94 9.90
N ASP A 359 21.89 -19.77 10.76
CA ASP A 359 22.37 -20.10 12.10
C ASP A 359 23.52 -21.11 12.10
N VAL A 360 23.77 -21.77 10.96
CA VAL A 360 24.83 -22.76 10.78
C VAL A 360 25.37 -22.63 9.36
N ALA A 361 26.70 -22.69 9.21
CA ALA A 361 27.33 -22.80 7.90
C ALA A 361 27.21 -24.24 7.38
N ASP A 362 26.82 -24.41 6.13
CA ASP A 362 26.77 -25.70 5.44
C ASP A 362 27.45 -25.58 4.06
N VAL A 363 28.33 -26.55 3.75
CA VAL A 363 29.07 -26.54 2.47
C VAL A 363 28.23 -27.05 1.31
N LYS A 364 27.28 -27.97 1.58
CA LYS A 364 26.39 -28.55 0.56
C LYS A 364 25.34 -27.53 0.13
N VAL A 365 24.81 -26.79 1.12
CA VAL A 365 23.95 -25.62 0.90
C VAL A 365 24.80 -24.42 1.29
N PRO A 366 25.41 -23.68 0.35
CA PRO A 366 26.50 -22.74 0.64
C PRO A 366 26.00 -21.55 1.49
N THR A 367 25.70 -21.84 2.77
CA THR A 367 25.22 -20.88 3.74
C THR A 367 26.35 -20.27 4.56
N ILE A 368 26.16 -19.04 4.98
CA ILE A 368 27.08 -18.27 5.84
C ILE A 368 26.48 -18.28 7.25
N ASP A 369 27.25 -18.73 8.23
CA ASP A 369 26.88 -18.63 9.64
C ASP A 369 26.89 -17.15 10.07
N THR A 370 25.77 -16.71 10.63
CA THR A 370 25.61 -15.35 11.17
C THR A 370 26.22 -15.19 12.57
N GLY A 371 26.58 -16.29 13.22
CA GLY A 371 26.95 -16.34 14.64
C GLY A 371 25.78 -16.08 15.60
N VAL A 372 24.54 -16.06 15.08
CA VAL A 372 23.33 -15.82 15.86
C VAL A 372 22.44 -17.05 15.79
N PRO A 373 22.10 -17.68 16.95
CA PRO A 373 21.17 -18.80 16.97
C PRO A 373 19.81 -18.42 16.37
N ASN A 374 19.14 -19.41 15.78
CA ASN A 374 17.78 -19.19 15.28
C ASN A 374 16.81 -18.94 16.44
N ALA A 375 15.90 -18.01 16.27
CA ALA A 375 14.79 -17.74 17.18
C ALA A 375 13.47 -18.09 16.49
N ASP A 376 12.45 -18.50 17.24
CA ASP A 376 11.15 -18.84 16.68
C ASP A 376 10.39 -17.60 16.17
N THR A 377 10.71 -16.43 16.70
CA THR A 377 10.08 -15.16 16.35
C THR A 377 11.11 -14.02 16.30
N GLY A 378 10.81 -12.98 15.56
CA GLY A 378 11.42 -11.65 15.60
C GLY A 378 12.70 -11.47 14.80
N HIS A 379 13.74 -12.22 15.03
CA HIS A 379 15.00 -12.25 14.27
C HIS A 379 15.86 -10.96 14.22
N CYS A 380 15.63 -9.96 15.06
CA CYS A 380 16.32 -8.67 14.97
C CYS A 380 17.85 -8.79 14.95
N THR A 381 18.44 -9.49 15.91
CA THR A 381 19.92 -9.64 15.98
C THR A 381 20.47 -10.39 14.76
N LYS A 382 19.76 -11.41 14.28
CA LYS A 382 20.14 -12.15 13.08
C LYS A 382 20.12 -11.26 11.85
N THR A 383 19.07 -10.46 11.70
CA THR A 383 18.96 -9.52 10.58
C THR A 383 20.07 -8.48 10.59
N LEU A 384 20.39 -7.87 11.75
CA LEU A 384 21.51 -6.91 11.81
C LEU A 384 22.86 -7.58 11.51
N ALA A 385 23.09 -8.82 11.98
CA ALA A 385 24.29 -9.58 11.65
C ALA A 385 24.39 -9.85 10.14
N ILE A 386 23.29 -10.23 9.49
CA ILE A 386 23.23 -10.41 8.04
C ILE A 386 23.61 -9.13 7.30
N LEU A 387 23.01 -8.00 7.68
CA LEU A 387 23.28 -6.69 7.04
C LEU A 387 24.75 -6.30 7.18
N GLN A 388 25.37 -6.56 8.34
CA GLN A 388 26.78 -6.28 8.61
C GLN A 388 27.71 -7.17 7.76
N LEU A 389 27.44 -8.49 7.72
CA LEU A 389 28.22 -9.44 6.93
C LEU A 389 28.09 -9.15 5.42
N ALA A 390 26.88 -8.86 4.97
CA ALA A 390 26.62 -8.50 3.57
C ALA A 390 27.33 -7.20 3.16
N LEU A 391 27.33 -6.15 4.00
CA LEU A 391 28.06 -4.92 3.69
C LEU A 391 29.57 -5.19 3.55
N LYS A 392 30.15 -5.97 4.45
CA LYS A 392 31.57 -6.35 4.39
C LYS A 392 31.91 -7.08 3.09
N ASP A 393 31.07 -8.02 2.66
CA ASP A 393 31.24 -8.78 1.41
C ASP A 393 31.08 -7.86 0.19
N ILE A 394 30.06 -7.02 0.16
CA ILE A 394 29.84 -6.02 -0.90
C ILE A 394 31.05 -5.10 -1.05
N GLU A 395 31.59 -4.58 0.04
CA GLU A 395 32.74 -3.67 0.02
C GLU A 395 34.01 -4.40 -0.46
N GLN A 396 34.19 -5.67 -0.12
CA GLN A 396 35.28 -6.50 -0.63
C GLN A 396 35.15 -6.72 -2.14
N ILE A 397 33.97 -7.12 -2.62
CA ILE A 397 33.69 -7.31 -4.06
C ILE A 397 33.92 -6.02 -4.83
N ASN A 398 33.43 -4.89 -4.33
CA ASN A 398 33.57 -3.59 -4.98
C ASN A 398 35.04 -3.13 -5.03
N ARG A 399 35.83 -3.33 -3.94
CA ARG A 399 37.27 -3.05 -3.95
C ARG A 399 38.02 -3.88 -4.99
N GLN A 400 37.73 -5.19 -5.07
CA GLN A 400 38.34 -6.05 -6.07
C GLN A 400 38.01 -5.62 -7.51
N LYS A 401 36.74 -5.27 -7.79
CA LYS A 401 36.33 -4.76 -9.10
C LYS A 401 37.03 -3.45 -9.45
N GLN A 402 37.21 -2.54 -8.52
CA GLN A 402 37.91 -1.26 -8.73
C GLN A 402 39.41 -1.45 -9.02
N GLN A 403 40.06 -2.44 -8.43
CA GLN A 403 41.45 -2.76 -8.66
C GLN A 403 41.73 -3.26 -10.08
N TYR A 404 40.83 -4.05 -10.67
CA TYR A 404 41.01 -4.70 -11.96
C TYR A 404 40.45 -3.91 -13.15
N TRP A 405 39.65 -2.84 -12.90
CA TRP A 405 38.94 -2.10 -13.95
C TRP A 405 39.06 -0.60 -13.73
N PRO A 406 39.54 0.16 -14.73
CA PRO A 406 39.71 1.61 -14.58
C PRO A 406 38.37 2.35 -14.37
N ALA A 407 38.48 3.59 -13.86
CA ALA A 407 37.41 4.42 -13.26
C ALA A 407 36.07 4.61 -14.02
N ASN A 408 35.96 4.13 -15.25
CA ASN A 408 34.76 4.31 -16.09
C ASN A 408 33.79 3.11 -16.10
N GLN A 409 33.94 2.14 -15.20
CA GLN A 409 33.06 0.97 -15.22
C GLN A 409 31.96 1.02 -14.17
N PRO A 410 30.68 0.92 -14.60
CA PRO A 410 29.52 1.13 -13.73
C PRO A 410 29.07 -0.11 -12.93
N ASN A 411 29.75 -1.26 -13.00
CA ASN A 411 29.22 -2.53 -12.49
C ASN A 411 29.60 -2.84 -11.03
N ILE A 412 29.65 -1.81 -10.16
CA ILE A 412 29.79 -2.01 -8.71
C ILE A 412 28.42 -2.29 -8.07
N ILE A 413 28.40 -3.08 -7.01
CA ILE A 413 27.20 -3.32 -6.22
C ILE A 413 26.83 -2.02 -5.50
N ARG A 414 25.59 -1.59 -5.63
CA ARG A 414 25.04 -0.35 -5.07
C ARG A 414 23.84 -0.58 -4.18
N TRP A 415 23.23 -1.75 -4.28
CA TRP A 415 22.02 -2.12 -3.59
C TRP A 415 22.17 -3.45 -2.87
N LEU A 416 21.56 -3.54 -1.70
CA LEU A 416 21.30 -4.80 -1.00
C LEU A 416 19.79 -5.04 -1.01
N PHE A 417 19.39 -6.26 -1.38
CA PHE A 417 18.04 -6.76 -1.27
C PHE A 417 18.03 -7.88 -0.22
N LEU A 418 17.31 -7.66 0.88
CA LEU A 418 17.09 -8.66 1.92
C LEU A 418 15.78 -9.40 1.65
N ALA A 419 15.81 -10.72 1.64
CA ALA A 419 14.64 -11.59 1.45
C ALA A 419 14.63 -12.70 2.50
N ASP A 420 13.44 -13.16 2.88
CA ASP A 420 13.26 -14.37 3.66
C ASP A 420 13.34 -15.63 2.76
N ASP A 421 13.55 -16.81 3.34
CA ASP A 421 13.65 -18.06 2.58
C ASP A 421 12.31 -18.54 1.99
N ASP A 422 11.20 -17.87 2.31
CA ASP A 422 9.89 -18.07 1.70
C ASP A 422 9.37 -16.82 0.95
N THR A 423 10.30 -15.96 0.48
CA THR A 423 10.02 -14.86 -0.44
C THR A 423 10.25 -15.29 -1.89
N LEU A 424 9.20 -15.26 -2.71
CA LEU A 424 9.31 -15.37 -4.17
C LEU A 424 9.43 -13.98 -4.78
N LEU A 425 10.35 -13.79 -5.73
CA LEU A 425 10.53 -12.48 -6.37
C LEU A 425 10.97 -12.58 -7.82
N SER A 426 10.81 -11.48 -8.56
CA SER A 426 11.41 -11.27 -9.88
C SER A 426 12.67 -10.43 -9.76
N VAL A 427 13.81 -10.99 -10.14
CA VAL A 427 15.09 -10.24 -10.21
C VAL A 427 14.99 -9.10 -11.23
N SER A 428 14.34 -9.34 -12.36
CA SER A 428 14.03 -8.32 -13.37
C SER A 428 13.19 -7.18 -12.78
N GLY A 429 12.13 -7.52 -12.03
CA GLY A 429 11.28 -6.54 -11.36
C GLY A 429 12.03 -5.70 -10.33
N VAL A 430 12.91 -6.34 -9.54
CA VAL A 430 13.80 -5.63 -8.60
C VAL A 430 14.74 -4.66 -9.35
N CYS A 431 15.39 -5.11 -10.43
CA CYS A 431 16.27 -4.25 -11.22
C CYS A 431 15.52 -3.06 -11.82
N GLN A 432 14.28 -3.26 -12.26
CA GLN A 432 13.44 -2.22 -12.83
C GLN A 432 13.09 -1.14 -11.78
N ILE A 433 12.59 -1.54 -10.62
CA ILE A 433 12.18 -0.56 -9.59
C ILE A 433 13.38 0.21 -9.04
N LEU A 434 14.51 -0.45 -8.83
CA LEU A 434 15.72 0.18 -8.32
C LEU A 434 16.30 1.20 -9.31
N GLY A 435 16.06 1.04 -10.60
CA GLY A 435 16.41 2.01 -11.64
C GLY A 435 15.71 3.36 -11.50
N CYS A 436 14.63 3.43 -10.75
CA CYS A 436 13.90 4.67 -10.48
C CYS A 436 14.57 5.55 -9.42
N PHE A 437 15.54 5.03 -8.69
CA PHE A 437 16.14 5.70 -7.54
C PHE A 437 17.64 5.94 -7.72
N ASN A 438 18.11 7.06 -7.17
CA ASN A 438 19.53 7.33 -7.11
C ASN A 438 20.14 6.57 -5.92
N SER A 439 20.99 5.57 -6.21
CA SER A 439 21.67 4.74 -5.22
C SER A 439 22.65 5.48 -4.29
N SER A 440 23.00 6.74 -4.59
CA SER A 440 23.80 7.57 -3.71
C SER A 440 22.99 8.22 -2.58
N HIS A 441 21.66 8.20 -2.69
CA HIS A 441 20.75 8.65 -1.64
C HIS A 441 20.42 7.52 -0.67
N GLN A 442 19.97 7.87 0.51
CA GLN A 442 19.45 6.92 1.49
C GLN A 442 18.06 6.45 1.07
N ILE A 443 17.94 5.19 0.63
CA ILE A 443 16.70 4.58 0.17
C ILE A 443 16.40 3.32 0.99
N TYR A 444 15.18 3.22 1.50
CA TYR A 444 14.60 2.11 2.25
C TYR A 444 13.24 1.79 1.63
N LEU A 445 13.19 0.74 0.78
CA LEU A 445 12.10 0.47 -0.16
C LEU A 445 11.52 -0.94 0.01
N GLY A 446 10.20 -1.05 -0.07
CA GLY A 446 9.44 -2.29 -0.06
C GLY A 446 7.95 -2.06 0.18
N GLU A 447 7.24 -3.04 0.71
CA GLU A 447 5.86 -2.86 1.17
C GLU A 447 5.85 -2.22 2.57
N ARG A 448 5.18 -1.05 2.68
CA ARG A 448 5.12 -0.29 3.92
C ARG A 448 3.90 -0.66 4.73
N TYR A 449 4.12 -0.90 6.03
CA TYR A 449 3.10 -0.89 7.05
C TYR A 449 3.33 0.27 8.02
N GLY A 450 2.32 0.61 8.80
CA GLY A 450 2.38 1.64 9.84
C GLY A 450 2.11 1.05 11.21
N TYR A 451 2.74 1.61 12.22
CA TYR A 451 2.48 1.31 13.62
C TYR A 451 2.12 2.57 14.38
N ARG A 452 0.97 2.58 15.06
CA ARG A 452 0.47 3.70 15.89
C ARG A 452 0.48 5.06 15.18
N LEU A 453 0.14 5.12 13.89
CA LEU A 453 0.25 6.34 13.06
C LEU A 453 -0.50 7.55 13.61
N HIS A 454 -1.50 7.34 14.47
CA HIS A 454 -2.27 8.38 15.15
C HIS A 454 -1.55 8.98 16.38
N ALA A 455 -0.49 8.34 16.87
CA ALA A 455 0.28 8.75 18.04
C ALA A 455 1.58 9.47 17.65
N LEU A 456 2.15 10.22 18.60
CA LEU A 456 3.39 10.98 18.36
C LEU A 456 4.61 10.08 18.12
N ASP A 457 4.60 8.87 18.66
CA ASP A 457 5.62 7.84 18.52
C ASP A 457 5.33 6.87 17.38
N GLY A 458 4.32 7.15 16.55
CA GLY A 458 3.97 6.33 15.40
C GLY A 458 5.01 6.39 14.30
N PHE A 459 5.24 5.28 13.62
CA PHE A 459 6.22 5.17 12.54
C PHE A 459 5.78 4.22 11.43
N ASN A 460 6.41 4.39 10.27
CA ASN A 460 6.32 3.44 9.16
C ASN A 460 7.49 2.46 9.20
N TYR A 461 7.26 1.25 8.73
CA TYR A 461 8.32 0.26 8.48
C TYR A 461 8.05 -0.48 7.17
N ILE A 462 9.10 -1.05 6.57
CA ILE A 462 8.98 -1.94 5.42
C ILE A 462 8.98 -3.37 5.95
N THR A 463 8.00 -4.15 5.52
CA THR A 463 7.83 -5.55 5.96
C THR A 463 8.95 -6.45 5.44
N GLY A 464 9.41 -7.38 6.28
CA GLY A 464 10.52 -8.27 5.94
C GLY A 464 10.20 -9.24 4.81
N GLY A 465 9.05 -9.92 4.91
CA GLY A 465 8.72 -11.02 4.00
C GLY A 465 8.46 -10.60 2.55
N GLY A 466 7.94 -9.39 2.31
CA GLY A 466 7.84 -8.83 0.95
C GLY A 466 9.19 -8.52 0.31
N GLY A 467 10.26 -8.57 1.10
CA GLY A 467 11.60 -8.18 0.72
C GLY A 467 11.88 -6.69 0.90
N ILE A 468 13.11 -6.36 1.29
CA ILE A 468 13.54 -5.01 1.59
C ILE A 468 14.75 -4.64 0.73
N ALA A 469 14.65 -3.54 0.00
CA ALA A 469 15.78 -2.98 -0.73
C ALA A 469 16.41 -1.81 0.02
N PHE A 470 17.72 -1.85 0.21
CA PHE A 470 18.53 -0.80 0.81
C PHE A 470 19.56 -0.29 -0.18
N SER A 471 19.70 1.03 -0.30
CA SER A 471 20.91 1.60 -0.89
C SER A 471 22.09 1.44 0.08
N LEU A 472 23.33 1.41 -0.41
CA LEU A 472 24.51 1.28 0.47
C LEU A 472 24.63 2.40 1.52
N PRO A 473 24.27 3.68 1.23
CA PRO A 473 24.22 4.71 2.27
C PRO A 473 23.25 4.36 3.40
N THR A 474 22.06 3.82 3.10
CA THR A 474 21.10 3.36 4.12
C THR A 474 21.65 2.19 4.92
N LEU A 475 22.27 1.22 4.26
CA LEU A 475 22.84 0.06 4.92
C LEU A 475 23.92 0.47 5.95
N ARG A 476 24.81 1.41 5.58
CA ARG A 476 25.81 1.97 6.51
C ARG A 476 25.15 2.72 7.68
N LEU A 477 24.08 3.46 7.41
CA LEU A 477 23.33 4.17 8.45
C LEU A 477 22.76 3.18 9.48
N ILE A 478 22.13 2.07 9.01
CA ILE A 478 21.58 1.02 9.89
C ILE A 478 22.69 0.43 10.78
N ILE A 479 23.79 0.00 10.18
CA ILE A 479 24.89 -0.68 10.89
C ILE A 479 25.51 0.23 11.95
N ASN A 480 25.60 1.53 11.70
CA ASN A 480 26.21 2.49 12.62
C ASN A 480 25.27 2.91 13.76
N HIS A 481 23.95 2.87 13.57
CA HIS A 481 23.02 3.52 14.49
C HIS A 481 21.94 2.58 15.06
N CYS A 482 21.51 1.55 14.31
CA CYS A 482 20.42 0.69 14.76
C CYS A 482 20.91 -0.41 15.69
N LYS A 483 20.10 -0.72 16.71
CA LYS A 483 20.38 -1.76 17.69
C LYS A 483 19.11 -2.54 18.00
N CYS A 484 19.25 -3.82 18.28
CA CYS A 484 18.15 -4.67 18.72
C CYS A 484 17.94 -4.53 20.24
N PRO A 485 16.71 -4.26 20.70
CA PRO A 485 16.40 -4.25 22.14
C PRO A 485 16.45 -5.67 22.72
N SER A 486 16.14 -6.68 21.92
CA SER A 486 16.31 -8.11 22.22
C SER A 486 16.60 -8.90 20.94
N PRO A 487 17.18 -10.12 21.03
CA PRO A 487 17.44 -10.94 19.86
C PRO A 487 16.19 -11.30 19.06
N SER A 488 15.07 -11.50 19.74
CA SER A 488 13.77 -11.90 19.19
C SER A 488 12.81 -10.73 18.96
N ALA A 489 13.28 -9.48 18.98
CA ALA A 489 12.45 -8.34 18.61
C ALA A 489 12.06 -8.43 17.11
N PRO A 490 10.87 -7.93 16.69
CA PRO A 490 10.48 -7.87 15.28
C PRO A 490 11.47 -7.02 14.48
N ASP A 491 12.21 -7.66 13.59
CA ASP A 491 13.33 -7.04 12.87
C ASP A 491 12.90 -5.87 11.97
N ASP A 492 11.83 -6.03 11.21
CA ASP A 492 11.27 -5.03 10.32
C ASP A 492 10.76 -3.78 11.07
N MET A 493 10.06 -3.99 12.19
CA MET A 493 9.59 -2.89 13.05
C MET A 493 10.76 -2.15 13.72
N ILE A 494 11.77 -2.87 14.21
CA ILE A 494 12.95 -2.25 14.84
C ILE A 494 13.74 -1.44 13.81
N LEU A 495 13.93 -1.97 12.59
CA LEU A 495 14.55 -1.21 11.50
C LEU A 495 13.73 0.04 11.16
N GLY A 496 12.42 -0.09 11.04
CA GLY A 496 11.52 1.04 10.76
C GLY A 496 11.57 2.12 11.83
N SER A 497 11.46 1.74 13.11
CA SER A 497 11.55 2.66 14.26
C SER A 497 12.91 3.35 14.34
N CYS A 498 14.01 2.61 14.13
CA CYS A 498 15.35 3.17 14.11
C CYS A 498 15.49 4.19 12.97
N LEU A 499 15.13 3.83 11.75
CA LEU A 499 15.26 4.72 10.58
C LEU A 499 14.33 5.94 10.69
N HIS A 500 13.14 5.77 11.28
CA HIS A 500 12.27 6.88 11.61
C HIS A 500 12.92 7.87 12.58
N SER A 501 13.58 7.38 13.64
CA SER A 501 14.32 8.24 14.60
C SER A 501 15.48 8.98 13.94
N LEU A 502 16.06 8.43 12.88
CA LEU A 502 17.08 9.04 12.03
C LEU A 502 16.50 9.88 10.88
N GLN A 503 15.17 10.09 10.89
CA GLN A 503 14.43 10.89 9.92
C GLN A 503 14.49 10.38 8.48
N LEU A 504 14.78 9.09 8.30
CA LEU A 504 14.72 8.44 7.01
C LEU A 504 13.28 8.01 6.72
N ARG A 505 12.75 8.46 5.58
CA ARG A 505 11.42 8.11 5.10
C ARG A 505 11.41 6.74 4.44
N THR A 506 10.37 5.97 4.68
CA THR A 506 10.11 4.73 3.94
C THR A 506 9.63 5.03 2.53
N VAL A 507 10.08 4.26 1.56
CA VAL A 507 9.58 4.30 0.18
C VAL A 507 8.67 3.09 -0.03
N HIS A 508 7.40 3.34 -0.25
CA HIS A 508 6.44 2.28 -0.54
C HIS A 508 6.34 1.99 -2.03
N SER A 509 6.23 0.71 -2.37
CA SER A 509 5.81 0.30 -3.70
C SER A 509 4.79 -0.83 -3.61
N MET A 510 3.64 -0.64 -4.25
CA MET A 510 2.57 -1.64 -4.37
C MET A 510 2.97 -2.92 -5.11
N ARG A 511 4.19 -2.98 -5.62
CA ARG A 511 4.71 -4.15 -6.33
C ARG A 511 5.33 -5.18 -5.40
N PHE A 512 5.60 -4.83 -4.13
CA PHE A 512 6.06 -5.74 -3.07
C PHE A 512 4.88 -6.23 -2.25
N HIS A 513 4.85 -7.51 -1.89
CA HIS A 513 3.72 -8.13 -1.21
C HIS A 513 4.17 -9.02 -0.06
N GLN A 514 3.80 -8.63 1.16
CA GLN A 514 4.08 -9.35 2.42
C GLN A 514 3.30 -10.67 2.52
N ALA A 515 2.31 -10.88 1.69
CA ALA A 515 1.44 -12.04 1.74
C ALA A 515 1.37 -12.76 0.39
N ARG A 516 0.52 -13.78 0.29
CA ARG A 516 0.34 -14.60 -0.92
C ARG A 516 -0.45 -13.85 -2.00
N PRO A 517 -0.36 -14.26 -3.27
CA PRO A 517 -1.18 -13.64 -4.34
C PRO A 517 -2.68 -13.60 -4.03
N HIS A 518 -3.22 -14.62 -3.33
CA HIS A 518 -4.65 -14.71 -2.98
C HIS A 518 -5.07 -13.75 -1.85
N ASP A 519 -4.12 -13.20 -1.11
CA ASP A 519 -4.39 -12.24 -0.04
C ASP A 519 -4.59 -10.81 -0.55
N TYR A 520 -4.50 -10.58 -1.88
CA TYR A 520 -4.69 -9.27 -2.51
C TYR A 520 -5.78 -9.33 -3.58
N ALA A 521 -6.56 -8.26 -3.70
CA ALA A 521 -7.57 -8.18 -4.75
C ALA A 521 -6.92 -8.29 -6.14
N PRO A 522 -7.45 -9.13 -7.04
CA PRO A 522 -6.87 -9.36 -8.37
C PRO A 522 -6.67 -8.08 -9.19
N GLU A 523 -7.55 -7.10 -9.02
CA GLU A 523 -7.48 -5.82 -9.71
C GLU A 523 -6.25 -5.00 -9.30
N LEU A 524 -5.81 -5.10 -8.04
CA LEU A 524 -4.57 -4.45 -7.57
C LEU A 524 -3.34 -5.10 -8.18
N LEU A 525 -3.29 -6.45 -8.23
CA LEU A 525 -2.20 -7.19 -8.85
C LEU A 525 -2.11 -6.99 -10.37
N GLN A 526 -3.24 -6.68 -11.02
CA GLN A 526 -3.29 -6.38 -12.46
C GLN A 526 -2.90 -4.93 -12.77
N LEU A 527 -3.04 -4.02 -11.80
CA LEU A 527 -2.69 -2.61 -12.01
C LEU A 527 -1.18 -2.43 -12.20
N GLU A 528 -0.38 -3.10 -11.38
CA GLU A 528 1.08 -3.09 -11.45
C GLU A 528 1.63 -4.52 -11.31
N ALA A 529 2.59 -4.87 -12.17
CA ALA A 529 3.21 -6.19 -12.11
C ALA A 529 3.91 -6.40 -10.76
N PRO A 530 3.57 -7.44 -9.99
CA PRO A 530 4.21 -7.75 -8.72
C PRO A 530 5.73 -7.94 -8.87
N ILE A 531 6.48 -7.60 -7.83
CA ILE A 531 7.93 -7.87 -7.71
C ILE A 531 8.15 -9.06 -6.78
N SER A 532 7.34 -9.19 -5.72
CA SER A 532 7.49 -10.26 -4.74
C SER A 532 6.16 -10.70 -4.16
N PHE A 533 6.15 -11.92 -3.62
CA PHE A 533 5.14 -12.48 -2.72
C PHE A 533 5.83 -13.24 -1.60
N HIS A 534 5.16 -13.36 -0.46
CA HIS A 534 5.69 -14.02 0.72
C HIS A 534 4.75 -15.13 1.20
N LYS A 535 5.33 -16.13 1.85
CA LYS A 535 4.72 -17.36 2.39
C LYS A 535 4.33 -18.38 1.32
N PHE A 536 4.70 -19.63 1.60
CA PHE A 536 4.37 -20.79 0.76
C PHE A 536 3.14 -21.56 1.28
N TRP A 537 2.50 -21.05 2.30
CA TRP A 537 1.37 -21.72 2.93
C TRP A 537 0.17 -21.83 1.97
N GLN A 538 -0.36 -23.04 1.81
CA GLN A 538 -1.52 -23.35 0.95
C GLN A 538 -1.35 -22.94 -0.52
N LEU A 539 -0.14 -22.96 -1.05
CA LEU A 539 0.12 -22.74 -2.48
C LEU A 539 1.37 -23.54 -2.93
N ASP A 540 1.47 -23.76 -4.24
CA ASP A 540 2.71 -24.25 -4.84
C ASP A 540 3.59 -23.05 -5.22
N PRO A 541 4.76 -22.87 -4.58
CA PRO A 541 5.63 -21.74 -4.85
C PRO A 541 6.21 -21.77 -6.27
N LEU A 542 6.39 -22.94 -6.89
CA LEU A 542 6.88 -23.07 -8.25
C LEU A 542 5.84 -22.56 -9.26
N GLU A 543 4.56 -22.91 -9.07
CA GLU A 543 3.47 -22.39 -9.90
C GLU A 543 3.33 -20.87 -9.75
N VAL A 544 3.46 -20.33 -8.53
CA VAL A 544 3.44 -18.89 -8.31
C VAL A 544 4.58 -18.21 -9.05
N TYR A 545 5.81 -18.74 -8.95
CA TYR A 545 6.97 -18.19 -9.66
C TYR A 545 6.78 -18.23 -11.18
N GLN A 546 6.34 -19.36 -11.72
CA GLN A 546 6.07 -19.51 -13.16
C GLN A 546 5.02 -18.52 -13.66
N LYS A 547 3.95 -18.35 -12.90
CA LYS A 547 2.84 -17.46 -13.29
C LYS A 547 3.22 -15.98 -13.27
N TRP A 548 3.97 -15.54 -12.26
CA TRP A 548 4.14 -14.12 -11.99
C TRP A 548 5.51 -13.56 -12.38
N PHE A 549 6.58 -14.36 -12.34
CA PHE A 549 7.94 -13.84 -12.38
C PHE A 549 8.82 -14.42 -13.48
N LEU A 550 8.66 -15.70 -13.81
CA LEU A 550 9.57 -16.44 -14.71
C LEU A 550 9.77 -15.75 -16.06
N THR A 551 8.69 -15.32 -16.71
CA THR A 551 8.76 -14.67 -18.04
C THR A 551 9.59 -13.38 -18.00
N ALA A 552 9.41 -12.56 -16.97
CA ALA A 552 10.16 -11.31 -16.84
C ALA A 552 11.67 -11.57 -16.63
N ASP A 553 12.00 -12.55 -15.79
CA ASP A 553 13.39 -12.91 -15.52
C ASP A 553 14.09 -13.56 -16.72
N GLN A 554 13.39 -14.41 -17.50
CA GLN A 554 13.89 -14.97 -18.75
C GLN A 554 14.13 -13.90 -19.81
N ASN A 555 13.21 -12.95 -19.97
CA ASN A 555 13.35 -11.85 -20.92
C ASN A 555 14.57 -10.99 -20.59
N MET A 556 14.80 -10.67 -19.31
CA MET A 556 15.98 -9.93 -18.85
C MET A 556 17.27 -10.61 -19.29
N LEU A 557 17.40 -11.94 -19.12
CA LEU A 557 18.59 -12.68 -19.58
C LEU A 557 18.75 -12.66 -21.09
N THR A 558 17.65 -12.81 -21.82
CA THR A 558 17.66 -12.79 -23.29
C THR A 558 18.13 -11.43 -23.81
N GLU A 559 17.65 -10.35 -23.24
CA GLU A 559 18.07 -8.99 -23.58
C GLU A 559 19.56 -8.74 -23.25
N GLU A 560 20.03 -9.21 -22.09
CA GLU A 560 21.47 -9.12 -21.76
C GLU A 560 22.35 -9.88 -22.74
N ILE A 561 21.94 -11.06 -23.19
CA ILE A 561 22.67 -11.87 -24.15
C ILE A 561 22.68 -11.15 -25.51
N ALA A 562 21.54 -10.68 -26.01
CA ALA A 562 21.42 -9.94 -27.25
C ALA A 562 22.34 -8.71 -27.27
N PHE A 563 22.30 -7.90 -26.20
CA PHE A 563 23.17 -6.72 -26.06
C PHE A 563 24.67 -7.05 -26.08
N LYS A 564 25.06 -8.17 -25.43
CA LYS A 564 26.47 -8.62 -25.47
C LYS A 564 26.91 -9.08 -26.86
N LEU A 565 26.02 -9.76 -27.61
CA LEU A 565 26.28 -10.20 -28.98
C LEU A 565 26.41 -9.00 -29.93
N GLU A 566 25.54 -8.00 -29.83
CA GLU A 566 25.61 -6.77 -30.62
C GLU A 566 26.93 -6.00 -30.38
N LYS A 567 27.32 -5.83 -29.12
CA LYS A 567 28.60 -5.20 -28.78
C LYS A 567 29.80 -6.02 -29.23
N GLY A 568 29.74 -7.34 -29.13
CA GLY A 568 30.75 -8.25 -29.62
C GLY A 568 30.89 -8.15 -31.15
N ALA A 569 29.79 -8.14 -31.88
CA ALA A 569 29.76 -7.96 -33.33
C ALA A 569 30.32 -6.59 -33.77
N THR A 570 29.95 -5.51 -33.05
CA THR A 570 30.47 -4.16 -33.30
C THR A 570 31.99 -4.09 -33.05
N THR A 571 32.47 -4.75 -31.99
CA THR A 571 33.90 -4.79 -31.64
C THR A 571 34.71 -5.63 -32.67
N LEU A 572 34.14 -6.71 -33.19
CA LEU A 572 34.72 -7.52 -34.27
C LEU A 572 34.73 -6.75 -35.59
N SER A 573 33.65 -6.02 -35.91
CA SER A 573 33.59 -5.14 -37.10
C SER A 573 34.62 -4.02 -37.05
N LEU A 574 34.90 -3.44 -35.89
CA LEU A 574 35.94 -2.43 -35.71
C LEU A 574 37.35 -3.02 -35.75
N LYS A 575 37.54 -4.28 -35.31
CA LYS A 575 38.82 -5.01 -35.45
C LYS A 575 39.05 -5.54 -36.87
N SER A 576 38.00 -5.96 -37.59
CA SER A 576 38.08 -6.46 -38.94
C SER A 576 38.36 -5.36 -39.98
N ARG A 577 38.13 -4.09 -39.69
CA ARG A 577 38.62 -2.97 -40.51
C ARG A 577 40.13 -2.76 -40.41
N ARG A 578 40.83 -3.46 -39.51
CA ARG A 578 42.30 -3.45 -39.38
C ARG A 578 43.00 -4.71 -39.87
N SER A 579 42.30 -5.79 -40.24
CA SER A 579 42.88 -6.98 -40.87
C SER A 579 41.84 -7.64 -41.79
N LEU A 580 42.01 -7.43 -43.09
CA LEU A 580 41.38 -8.27 -44.12
C LEU A 580 42.01 -9.66 -44.04
N SER A 581 41.21 -10.65 -43.69
CA SER A 581 41.10 -11.99 -44.28
C SER A 581 40.67 -13.04 -43.24
N GLU A 582 39.74 -13.85 -43.69
CA GLU A 582 39.22 -15.11 -43.14
C GLU A 582 37.89 -15.03 -42.39
N THR A 583 36.84 -15.30 -43.16
CA THR A 583 35.51 -15.68 -42.75
C THR A 583 35.50 -17.07 -42.12
N LYS A 584 35.08 -17.17 -40.85
CA LYS A 584 34.57 -18.44 -40.29
C LYS A 584 33.16 -18.23 -39.75
N THR A 585 32.23 -18.89 -40.41
CA THR A 585 30.82 -19.04 -40.01
C THR A 585 30.76 -19.95 -38.78
N LEU A 586 30.31 -19.41 -37.65
CA LEU A 586 30.01 -20.19 -36.46
C LEU A 586 28.50 -20.47 -36.41
N THR A 587 28.15 -21.73 -36.61
CA THR A 587 26.82 -22.28 -36.43
C THR A 587 26.44 -22.34 -34.92
N LEU A 588 25.31 -21.74 -34.59
CA LEU A 588 24.68 -21.86 -33.27
C LEU A 588 24.11 -23.27 -33.10
N ASN A 589 24.81 -24.15 -32.39
CA ASN A 589 24.19 -25.34 -31.78
C ASN A 589 24.83 -25.58 -30.41
N HIS A 590 23.94 -25.80 -29.42
CA HIS A 590 24.19 -26.19 -28.03
C HIS A 590 24.35 -25.06 -26.99
N MET A 591 23.28 -24.38 -26.66
CA MET A 591 23.00 -24.02 -25.28
C MET A 591 21.70 -24.68 -24.84
N LYS A 592 21.79 -25.70 -23.99
CA LYS A 592 20.65 -26.30 -23.29
C LYS A 592 20.18 -25.31 -22.23
N VAL A 593 18.99 -24.73 -22.43
CA VAL A 593 18.21 -24.11 -21.35
C VAL A 593 17.74 -25.26 -20.47
N PRO A 594 17.98 -25.27 -19.16
CA PRO A 594 17.44 -26.32 -18.29
C PRO A 594 15.93 -26.24 -18.27
N VAL A 595 15.28 -27.23 -18.82
CA VAL A 595 13.85 -27.48 -18.62
C VAL A 595 13.71 -28.09 -17.23
N VAL A 596 13.11 -27.36 -16.31
CA VAL A 596 12.82 -27.84 -14.96
C VAL A 596 11.73 -28.91 -15.08
N ALA A 597 12.09 -30.16 -14.81
CA ALA A 597 11.13 -31.24 -14.66
C ALA A 597 10.32 -31.01 -13.36
N ALA A 598 9.00 -31.07 -13.48
CA ALA A 598 8.09 -30.97 -12.36
C ALA A 598 8.32 -32.16 -11.39
N ALA A 599 8.91 -31.89 -10.25
CA ALA A 599 8.99 -32.85 -9.15
C ALA A 599 7.77 -32.66 -8.25
N THR A 600 6.95 -33.67 -8.20
CA THR A 600 5.78 -33.76 -7.29
C THR A 600 6.28 -33.95 -5.86
N LEU A 601 6.19 -32.90 -5.06
CA LEU A 601 6.46 -32.96 -3.62
C LEU A 601 5.16 -33.31 -2.88
N HIS A 602 5.17 -34.47 -2.21
CA HIS A 602 4.10 -34.89 -1.31
C HIS A 602 4.10 -34.02 -0.04
N HIS A 603 3.01 -33.32 0.20
CA HIS A 603 2.78 -32.51 1.38
C HIS A 603 2.45 -33.38 2.61
N ASN A 604 3.26 -33.26 3.65
CA ASN A 604 2.88 -33.64 5.02
C ASN A 604 2.33 -32.39 5.75
N ASN A 605 1.02 -32.40 5.96
CA ASN A 605 0.29 -31.36 6.68
C ASN A 605 0.62 -31.42 8.19
N LYS A 606 1.40 -30.49 8.70
CA LYS A 606 1.40 -30.13 10.13
C LYS A 606 1.11 -28.64 10.25
N ARG A 607 -0.01 -28.34 10.92
CA ARG A 607 -0.43 -26.99 11.25
C ARG A 607 0.55 -26.35 12.23
N HIS A 608 1.21 -25.29 11.83
CA HIS A 608 1.78 -24.30 12.71
C HIS A 608 1.19 -22.94 12.37
N ILE A 609 0.57 -22.33 13.35
CA ILE A 609 0.08 -20.97 13.29
C ILE A 609 1.25 -20.10 13.76
N ASP A 610 1.90 -19.41 12.85
CA ASP A 610 2.84 -18.32 13.14
C ASP A 610 2.22 -17.01 12.66
N LEU A 611 1.98 -16.15 13.63
CA LEU A 611 1.60 -14.74 13.42
C LEU A 611 2.81 -13.90 13.01
#